data_25ff6d9263c62c9bb4314fc8641e7059
#
_entry.id   25ff6d9263c62c9bb4314fc8641e7059
#
_cell.length_a   1.000
_cell.length_b   1.000
_cell.length_c   1.000
_cell.angle_alpha   90.00
_cell.angle_beta   90.00
_cell.angle_gamma   90.00
#
_symmetry.space_group_name_H-M   'P 1'
#
loop_
_entity.id
_entity.type
_entity.pdbx_description
1 polymer ?
#
loop_
_entity_poly.entity_id
_entity_poly.type
_entity_poly.pdbx_seq_one_letter_code
_entity_poly.pdbx_strand_id
1 'polypeptide(L)'
;DLHRLIRRQRQMCIRDRSMTSIYCGSNNIHHVGVKVIAPDGSFAETPTSKDSYETVDMNEKIEKADYKLGEDGSVIEFLNLNKDKNIRIEYLGDRIYKTTMSPTDRQAAANIYQLSQILSAMQQIKKEQEAANLKIEFINKKKERKAQETATEQ
;
A
#
# COMPACT_ATOMS: atom_id res chain seq x y z
N ASP A 1 27.51 -7.71 -3.65
CA ASP A 1 26.21 -7.52 -4.35
C ASP A 1 24.97 -7.55 -3.44
N LEU A 2 25.17 -7.38 -2.13
CA LEU A 2 24.11 -7.20 -1.13
C LEU A 2 23.19 -6.03 -1.48
N HIS A 3 23.71 -4.98 -2.12
CA HIS A 3 22.96 -3.83 -2.60
C HIS A 3 21.91 -4.14 -3.69
N ARG A 4 22.09 -5.23 -4.43
CA ARG A 4 21.18 -5.65 -5.50
C ARG A 4 19.97 -6.40 -4.95
N LEU A 5 20.15 -7.14 -3.87
CA LEU A 5 19.08 -7.85 -3.16
C LEU A 5 18.21 -6.88 -2.36
N ILE A 6 18.82 -5.88 -1.70
CA ILE A 6 18.11 -4.83 -0.97
C ILE A 6 17.22 -3.97 -1.92
N ARG A 7 17.61 -3.81 -3.19
CA ARG A 7 16.76 -3.16 -4.20
C ARG A 7 15.49 -3.93 -4.54
N ARG A 8 15.47 -5.25 -4.39
CA ARG A 8 14.26 -6.07 -4.62
C ARG A 8 13.26 -6.01 -3.46
N GLN A 9 13.68 -5.58 -2.27
CA GLN A 9 12.79 -5.43 -1.11
C GLN A 9 11.77 -4.28 -1.24
N ARG A 10 11.84 -3.47 -2.32
CA ARG A 10 11.08 -2.21 -2.46
C ARG A 10 9.95 -2.24 -3.47
N GLN A 11 9.45 -3.39 -3.88
CA GLN A 11 8.29 -3.44 -4.78
C GLN A 11 6.98 -3.27 -3.98
N MET A 12 6.71 -2.02 -3.61
CA MET A 12 5.32 -1.61 -3.37
C MET A 12 4.67 -1.32 -4.72
N CYS A 13 3.81 -2.20 -5.16
CA CYS A 13 3.06 -2.00 -6.38
C CYS A 13 1.97 -0.95 -6.14
N ILE A 14 2.21 0.29 -6.56
CA ILE A 14 1.27 1.43 -6.41
C ILE A 14 -0.08 1.14 -7.07
N ARG A 15 -0.08 0.31 -8.09
CA ARG A 15 -1.28 0.04 -8.91
C ARG A 15 -2.37 -0.68 -8.13
N ASP A 16 -2.00 -1.59 -7.24
CA ASP A 16 -2.95 -2.41 -6.49
C ASP A 16 -2.95 -2.10 -5.00
N ARG A 17 -2.14 -1.10 -4.58
CA ARG A 17 -1.97 -0.71 -3.17
C ARG A 17 -1.73 -1.91 -2.25
N SER A 18 -0.90 -2.84 -2.71
CA SER A 18 -0.48 -3.99 -1.93
C SER A 18 0.86 -3.72 -1.23
N MET A 19 1.04 -4.32 -0.08
CA MET A 19 2.32 -4.36 0.61
C MET A 19 2.92 -5.75 0.44
N THR A 20 4.20 -5.82 0.07
CA THR A 20 4.97 -7.07 0.10
C THR A 20 6.09 -6.92 1.12
N SER A 21 6.11 -7.81 2.09
CA SER A 21 7.22 -7.96 3.04
C SER A 21 8.14 -9.07 2.56
N ILE A 22 9.46 -8.79 2.49
CA ILE A 22 10.46 -9.72 1.97
C ILE A 22 11.54 -9.91 3.03
N TYR A 23 11.71 -11.15 3.47
CA TYR A 23 12.84 -11.58 4.27
C TYR A 23 13.89 -12.24 3.35
N CYS A 24 15.17 -11.91 3.56
CA CYS A 24 16.30 -12.56 2.93
C CYS A 24 17.31 -12.96 4.00
N GLY A 25 17.70 -14.22 4.03
CA GLY A 25 18.66 -14.72 5.01
C GLY A 25 19.17 -16.11 4.71
N SER A 26 20.11 -16.59 5.51
CA SER A 26 20.71 -17.93 5.36
C SER A 26 19.79 -19.07 5.83
N ASN A 27 18.83 -18.77 6.71
CA ASN A 27 17.92 -19.76 7.29
C ASN A 27 16.48 -19.41 6.95
N ASN A 28 15.65 -20.42 6.76
CA ASN A 28 14.20 -20.24 6.65
C ASN A 28 13.63 -19.85 8.00
N ILE A 29 12.71 -18.89 7.97
CA ILE A 29 11.91 -18.50 9.16
C ILE A 29 10.42 -18.76 8.93
N HIS A 30 10.04 -19.17 7.69
CA HIS A 30 8.65 -19.33 7.25
C HIS A 30 7.86 -18.03 7.48
N HIS A 31 8.36 -16.96 6.84
CA HIS A 31 7.88 -15.60 7.03
C HIS A 31 6.43 -15.45 6.59
N VAL A 32 5.56 -15.06 7.53
CA VAL A 32 4.12 -14.86 7.30
C VAL A 32 3.60 -13.51 7.79
N GLY A 33 4.43 -12.72 8.47
CA GLY A 33 4.01 -11.44 9.02
C GLY A 33 5.17 -10.52 9.34
N VAL A 34 4.87 -9.25 9.54
CA VAL A 34 5.84 -8.24 9.96
C VAL A 34 5.29 -7.37 11.07
N LYS A 35 6.16 -7.07 12.04
CA LYS A 35 5.89 -6.11 13.10
C LYS A 35 6.90 -4.99 13.03
N VAL A 36 6.43 -3.76 13.09
CA VAL A 36 7.23 -2.55 13.11
C VAL A 36 7.07 -1.85 14.44
N ILE A 37 8.17 -1.45 15.06
CA ILE A 37 8.19 -0.96 16.46
C ILE A 37 8.97 0.34 16.49
N ALA A 38 8.37 1.39 17.02
CA ALA A 38 9.03 2.68 17.25
C ALA A 38 9.77 2.70 18.60
N PRO A 39 10.71 3.66 18.83
CA PRO A 39 11.49 3.74 20.05
C PRO A 39 10.67 3.96 21.33
N ASP A 40 9.48 4.52 21.19
CA ASP A 40 8.54 4.75 22.29
C ASP A 40 7.75 3.48 22.68
N GLY A 41 8.00 2.35 22.02
CA GLY A 41 7.32 1.08 22.24
C GLY A 41 6.00 0.92 21.49
N SER A 42 5.53 1.96 20.80
CA SER A 42 4.38 1.82 19.92
C SER A 42 4.70 0.92 18.74
N PHE A 43 3.73 0.19 18.23
CA PHE A 43 3.94 -0.76 17.13
C PHE A 43 2.71 -0.90 16.24
N ALA A 44 2.94 -1.38 15.03
CA ALA A 44 1.93 -1.95 14.15
C ALA A 44 2.40 -3.34 13.69
N GLU A 45 1.45 -4.22 13.44
CA GLU A 45 1.72 -5.61 13.07
C GLU A 45 0.73 -6.06 11.99
N THR A 46 1.25 -6.73 10.96
CA THR A 46 0.39 -7.31 9.95
C THR A 46 -0.33 -8.55 10.50
N PRO A 47 -1.53 -8.85 10.00
CA PRO A 47 -2.09 -10.19 10.18
C PRO A 47 -1.22 -11.23 9.47
N THR A 48 -1.42 -12.51 9.76
CA THR A 48 -0.76 -13.59 9.02
C THR A 48 -1.14 -13.53 7.55
N SER A 49 -0.14 -13.47 6.68
CA SER A 49 -0.37 -13.45 5.23
C SER A 49 -1.02 -14.76 4.76
N LYS A 50 -1.98 -14.63 3.86
CA LYS A 50 -2.60 -15.77 3.16
C LYS A 50 -1.88 -16.13 1.87
N ASP A 51 -0.95 -15.27 1.45
CA ASP A 51 -0.19 -15.39 0.22
C ASP A 51 1.29 -15.20 0.55
N SER A 52 1.92 -16.31 0.94
CA SER A 52 3.34 -16.38 1.25
C SER A 52 4.06 -17.27 0.24
N TYR A 53 5.27 -16.88 -0.13
CA TYR A 53 6.09 -17.57 -1.12
C TYR A 53 7.54 -17.66 -0.66
N GLU A 54 8.14 -18.83 -0.82
CA GLU A 54 9.54 -19.11 -0.48
C GLU A 54 10.32 -19.52 -1.72
N THR A 55 11.55 -19.02 -1.85
CA THR A 55 12.48 -19.41 -2.91
C THR A 55 13.91 -19.34 -2.40
N VAL A 56 14.84 -19.91 -3.17
CA VAL A 56 16.27 -19.86 -2.90
C VAL A 56 16.97 -19.24 -4.09
N ASP A 57 17.79 -18.22 -3.86
CA ASP A 57 18.61 -17.57 -4.86
C ASP A 57 20.02 -17.36 -4.29
N MET A 58 21.07 -17.80 -5.01
CA MET A 58 22.47 -17.70 -4.60
C MET A 58 22.78 -18.15 -3.16
N ASN A 59 22.20 -19.27 -2.72
CA ASN A 59 22.27 -19.80 -1.36
C ASN A 59 21.58 -18.95 -0.28
N GLU A 60 20.86 -17.90 -0.64
CA GLU A 60 20.01 -17.15 0.29
C GLU A 60 18.56 -17.62 0.20
N LYS A 61 17.89 -17.68 1.35
CA LYS A 61 16.48 -17.96 1.45
C LYS A 61 15.72 -16.63 1.31
N ILE A 62 14.81 -16.57 0.35
CA ILE A 62 13.96 -15.41 0.11
C ILE A 62 12.54 -15.82 0.40
N GLU A 63 11.94 -15.18 1.39
CA GLU A 63 10.58 -15.45 1.82
C GLU A 63 9.74 -14.18 1.69
N LYS A 64 8.57 -14.28 1.07
CA LYS A 64 7.66 -13.15 0.82
C LYS A 64 6.34 -13.38 1.51
N ALA A 65 5.76 -12.30 2.01
CA ALA A 65 4.41 -12.25 2.52
C ALA A 65 3.68 -11.05 1.91
N ASP A 66 2.62 -11.31 1.16
CA ASP A 66 1.84 -10.30 0.45
C ASP A 66 0.57 -9.93 1.21
N TYR A 67 0.22 -8.63 1.19
CA TYR A 67 -0.95 -8.06 1.85
C TYR A 67 -1.69 -7.17 0.87
N LYS A 68 -2.99 -7.34 0.76
CA LYS A 68 -3.86 -6.46 -0.03
C LYS A 68 -4.09 -5.13 0.68
N LEU A 69 -4.62 -4.17 -0.05
CA LEU A 69 -4.97 -2.86 0.50
C LEU A 69 -5.88 -3.00 1.73
N GLY A 70 -5.45 -2.39 2.84
CA GLY A 70 -6.18 -2.41 4.10
C GLY A 70 -6.04 -3.71 4.91
N GLU A 71 -5.29 -4.69 4.41
CA GLU A 71 -4.99 -5.94 5.13
C GLU A 71 -3.56 -5.96 5.72
N ASP A 72 -2.86 -4.81 5.66
CA ASP A 72 -1.49 -4.65 6.17
C ASP A 72 -1.41 -4.33 7.67
N GLY A 73 -2.53 -4.33 8.39
CA GLY A 73 -2.57 -4.00 9.83
C GLY A 73 -2.10 -2.58 10.15
N SER A 74 -2.30 -1.64 9.21
CA SER A 74 -1.84 -0.24 9.30
C SER A 74 -0.32 -0.07 9.43
N VAL A 75 0.46 -1.05 9.03
CA VAL A 75 1.94 -0.99 9.08
C VAL A 75 2.47 0.16 8.23
N ILE A 76 1.93 0.35 7.02
CA ILE A 76 2.38 1.42 6.13
C ILE A 76 2.06 2.81 6.68
N GLU A 77 0.86 2.99 7.24
CA GLU A 77 0.47 4.24 7.89
C GLU A 77 1.35 4.54 9.10
N PHE A 78 1.61 3.53 9.93
CA PHE A 78 2.52 3.62 11.08
C PHE A 78 3.93 4.05 10.65
N LEU A 79 4.48 3.49 9.57
CA LEU A 79 5.78 3.89 9.02
C LEU A 79 5.79 5.34 8.55
N ASN A 80 4.71 5.81 7.91
CA ASN A 80 4.58 7.21 7.51
C ASN A 80 4.55 8.16 8.73
N LEU A 81 3.78 7.82 9.77
CA LEU A 81 3.68 8.61 11.00
C LEU A 81 5.00 8.67 11.79
N ASN A 82 5.81 7.63 11.69
CA ASN A 82 7.06 7.49 12.44
C ASN A 82 8.32 7.56 11.55
N LYS A 83 8.24 8.17 10.35
CA LYS A 83 9.32 8.20 9.35
C LYS A 83 10.65 8.77 9.87
N ASP A 84 10.60 9.67 10.85
CA ASP A 84 11.76 10.33 11.44
C ASP A 84 12.34 9.57 12.65
N LYS A 85 11.69 8.50 13.10
CA LYS A 85 12.12 7.66 14.23
C LYS A 85 12.89 6.44 13.76
N ASN A 86 13.73 5.87 14.64
CA ASN A 86 14.38 4.59 14.38
C ASN A 86 13.39 3.44 14.56
N ILE A 87 12.99 2.83 13.46
CA ILE A 87 12.02 1.73 13.44
C ILE A 87 12.76 0.39 13.48
N ARG A 88 12.39 -0.46 14.42
CA ARG A 88 12.77 -1.87 14.46
C ARG A 88 11.73 -2.67 13.70
N ILE A 89 12.20 -3.58 12.86
CA ILE A 89 11.36 -4.53 12.12
C ILE A 89 11.58 -5.92 12.71
N GLU A 90 10.51 -6.63 12.94
CA GLU A 90 10.50 -8.05 13.31
C GLU A 90 9.74 -8.82 12.23
N TYR A 91 10.44 -9.69 11.51
CA TYR A 91 9.84 -10.64 10.58
C TYR A 91 9.31 -11.83 11.36
N LEU A 92 8.03 -12.09 11.22
CA LEU A 92 7.30 -13.09 12.00
C LEU A 92 7.12 -14.37 11.19
N GLY A 93 7.42 -15.49 11.83
CA GLY A 93 7.30 -16.84 11.27
C GLY A 93 7.54 -17.85 12.38
N ASP A 94 7.99 -19.05 12.06
CA ASP A 94 8.40 -20.06 13.04
C ASP A 94 9.54 -19.54 13.93
N ARG A 95 10.35 -18.64 13.39
CA ARG A 95 11.38 -17.88 14.11
C ARG A 95 11.21 -16.41 13.82
N ILE A 96 11.54 -15.57 14.78
CA ILE A 96 11.50 -14.11 14.64
C ILE A 96 12.88 -13.62 14.23
N TYR A 97 12.94 -12.91 13.10
CA TYR A 97 14.14 -12.19 12.70
C TYR A 97 13.96 -10.70 12.95
N LYS A 98 14.94 -10.09 13.63
CA LYS A 98 14.87 -8.68 14.04
C LYS A 98 15.93 -7.86 13.32
N THR A 99 15.54 -6.71 12.80
CA THR A 99 16.46 -5.76 12.17
C THR A 99 15.99 -4.33 12.39
N THR A 100 16.80 -3.35 12.00
CA THR A 100 16.42 -1.93 12.03
C THR A 100 16.24 -1.42 10.61
N MET A 101 15.15 -0.70 10.38
CA MET A 101 14.86 -0.11 9.08
C MET A 101 15.84 1.02 8.75
N SER A 102 16.39 1.01 7.54
CA SER A 102 17.28 2.09 7.12
C SER A 102 16.53 3.42 6.99
N PRO A 103 17.19 4.57 7.20
CA PRO A 103 16.56 5.88 6.99
C PRO A 103 15.97 6.05 5.59
N THR A 104 16.70 5.54 4.57
CA THR A 104 16.26 5.58 3.18
C THR A 104 14.99 4.78 2.94
N ASP A 105 14.85 3.61 3.56
CA ASP A 105 13.67 2.77 3.41
C ASP A 105 12.46 3.36 4.11
N ARG A 106 12.66 3.96 5.29
CA ARG A 106 11.60 4.71 5.99
C ARG A 106 11.05 5.84 5.14
N GLN A 107 11.95 6.66 4.58
CA GLN A 107 11.55 7.78 3.73
C GLN A 107 10.86 7.29 2.45
N ALA A 108 11.35 6.22 1.84
CA ALA A 108 10.74 5.63 0.66
C ALA A 108 9.31 5.12 0.96
N ALA A 109 9.11 4.42 2.08
CA ALA A 109 7.80 3.95 2.50
C ALA A 109 6.82 5.11 2.74
N ALA A 110 7.27 6.17 3.43
CA ALA A 110 6.46 7.36 3.67
C ALA A 110 6.08 8.08 2.36
N ASN A 111 7.03 8.26 1.45
CA ASN A 111 6.78 8.91 0.15
C ASN A 111 5.77 8.11 -0.70
N ILE A 112 5.89 6.78 -0.72
CA ILE A 112 4.97 5.91 -1.47
C ILE A 112 3.57 5.96 -0.85
N TYR A 113 3.45 5.97 0.48
CA TYR A 113 2.17 6.13 1.15
C TYR A 113 1.51 7.46 0.77
N GLN A 114 2.23 8.58 0.87
CA GLN A 114 1.72 9.90 0.50
C GLN A 114 1.29 9.96 -0.97
N LEU A 115 2.09 9.41 -1.88
CA LEU A 115 1.74 9.32 -3.29
C LEU A 115 0.45 8.51 -3.50
N SER A 116 0.30 7.39 -2.81
CA SER A 116 -0.91 6.57 -2.89
C SER A 116 -2.16 7.30 -2.43
N GLN A 117 -2.06 8.13 -1.40
CA GLN A 117 -3.16 8.98 -0.91
C GLN A 117 -3.56 10.05 -1.94
N ILE A 118 -2.55 10.72 -2.53
CA ILE A 118 -2.79 11.73 -3.58
C ILE A 118 -3.49 11.10 -4.79
N LEU A 119 -2.99 9.96 -5.28
CA LEU A 119 -3.60 9.27 -6.43
C LEU A 119 -5.04 8.83 -6.15
N SER A 120 -5.33 8.41 -4.91
CA SER A 120 -6.68 8.06 -4.49
C SER A 120 -7.62 9.25 -4.51
N ALA A 121 -7.17 10.37 -3.95
CA ALA A 121 -7.93 11.61 -3.94
C ALA A 121 -8.22 12.10 -5.37
N MET A 122 -7.22 12.04 -6.25
CA MET A 122 -7.40 12.39 -7.66
C MET A 122 -8.44 11.51 -8.37
N GLN A 123 -8.40 10.19 -8.13
CA GLN A 123 -9.39 9.28 -8.70
C GLN A 123 -10.81 9.57 -8.18
N GLN A 124 -10.94 9.89 -6.90
CA GLN A 124 -12.22 10.24 -6.30
C GLN A 124 -12.78 11.52 -6.91
N ILE A 125 -11.97 12.58 -7.02
CA ILE A 125 -12.35 13.84 -7.66
C ILE A 125 -12.80 13.62 -9.10
N LYS A 126 -12.07 12.80 -9.87
CA LYS A 126 -12.44 12.48 -11.25
C LYS A 126 -13.82 11.79 -11.33
N LYS A 127 -14.08 10.81 -10.47
CA LYS A 127 -15.39 10.15 -10.39
C LYS A 127 -16.52 11.11 -10.05
N GLU A 128 -16.29 12.00 -9.11
CA GLU A 128 -17.27 13.02 -8.72
C GLU A 128 -17.55 14.01 -9.85
N GLN A 129 -16.51 14.42 -10.59
CA GLN A 129 -16.64 15.27 -11.76
C GLN A 129 -17.44 14.60 -12.88
N GLU A 130 -17.14 13.33 -13.18
CA GLU A 130 -17.90 12.56 -14.17
C GLU A 130 -19.39 12.42 -13.75
N ALA A 131 -19.65 12.13 -12.50
CA ALA A 131 -21.02 12.05 -11.98
C ALA A 131 -21.76 13.39 -12.04
N ALA A 132 -21.08 14.50 -11.75
CA ALA A 132 -21.64 15.84 -11.87
C ALA A 132 -21.98 16.20 -13.33
N ASN A 133 -21.08 15.89 -14.26
CA ASN A 133 -21.29 16.13 -15.69
C ASN A 133 -22.52 15.35 -16.22
N LEU A 134 -22.66 14.07 -15.84
CA LEU A 134 -23.83 13.26 -16.22
C LEU A 134 -25.14 13.88 -15.68
N LYS A 135 -25.14 14.40 -14.45
CA LYS A 135 -26.31 15.09 -13.89
C LYS A 135 -26.66 16.36 -14.67
N ILE A 136 -25.66 17.13 -15.05
CA ILE A 136 -25.85 18.36 -15.85
C ILE A 136 -26.45 18.00 -17.21
N GLU A 137 -25.91 17.00 -17.90
CA GLU A 137 -26.45 16.55 -19.19
C GLU A 137 -27.91 16.08 -19.05
N PHE A 138 -28.23 15.33 -18.02
CA PHE A 138 -29.59 14.87 -17.77
C PHE A 138 -30.55 16.04 -17.56
N ILE A 139 -30.14 17.04 -16.77
CA ILE A 139 -30.96 18.23 -16.52
C ILE A 139 -31.19 19.03 -17.83
N ASN A 140 -30.15 19.18 -18.63
CA ASN A 140 -30.25 19.89 -19.91
C ASN A 140 -31.20 19.19 -20.88
N LYS A 141 -31.05 17.88 -21.04
CA LYS A 141 -31.98 17.08 -21.87
C LYS A 141 -33.43 17.16 -21.39
N LYS A 142 -33.64 17.23 -20.08
CA LYS A 142 -34.98 17.38 -19.52
C LYS A 142 -35.58 18.76 -19.80
N LYS A 143 -34.75 19.81 -19.73
CA LYS A 143 -35.16 21.19 -20.08
C LYS A 143 -35.51 21.29 -21.58
N GLU A 144 -34.70 20.73 -22.45
CA GLU A 144 -34.95 20.71 -23.89
C GLU A 144 -36.25 20.00 -24.25
N ARG A 145 -36.55 18.84 -23.67
CA ARG A 145 -37.82 18.14 -23.90
C ARG A 145 -39.03 18.99 -23.47
N LYS A 146 -38.94 19.61 -22.27
CA LYS A 146 -40.03 20.49 -21.79
C LYS A 146 -40.23 21.70 -22.71
N ALA A 147 -39.17 22.27 -23.23
CA ALA A 147 -39.25 23.40 -24.17
C ALA A 147 -39.89 22.98 -25.52
N GLN A 148 -39.60 21.77 -25.98
CA GLN A 148 -40.22 21.21 -27.21
C GLN A 148 -41.72 20.90 -27.00
N GLU A 149 -42.09 20.33 -25.87
CA GLU A 149 -43.49 20.05 -25.52
C GLU A 149 -44.33 21.35 -25.48
N THR A 150 -43.82 22.41 -24.86
CA THR A 150 -44.49 23.73 -24.81
C THR A 150 -44.58 24.43 -26.14
N ALA A 151 -43.64 24.17 -27.06
CA ALA A 151 -43.66 24.74 -28.43
C ALA A 151 -44.64 24.00 -29.37
N THR A 152 -45.02 22.79 -29.05
CA THR A 152 -45.93 21.96 -29.86
C THR A 152 -47.40 22.15 -29.47
N GLU A 153 -47.67 22.77 -28.32
CA GLU A 153 -49.02 23.07 -27.80
C GLU A 153 -49.51 24.47 -28.17
N GLN A 154 -48.76 25.25 -28.94
CA GLN A 154 -49.14 26.53 -29.52
C GLN A 154 -49.40 26.42 -31.04
#